data_48f258f58aa345d0ca55cc1adcd6cf26
#
_entry.id   48f258f58aa345d0ca55cc1adcd6cf26
#
_cell.length_a   1.000
_cell.length_b   1.000
_cell.length_c   1.000
_cell.angle_alpha   90.00
_cell.angle_beta   90.00
_cell.angle_gamma   90.00
#
_symmetry.space_group_name_H-M   'P 1'
#
loop_
_entity.id
_entity.type
_entity.pdbx_description
1 polymer ?
#
loop_
_entity_poly.entity_id
_entity_poly.type
_entity_poly.pdbx_seq_one_letter_code
_entity_poly.pdbx_strand_id
1 'polypeptide(L)'
;MPPKKRITKELILQKAFEIIHEEGIESLNARYLAKQLNCSTMPIFQSFQDMNELKAEVKTRIDEYYTAFINRYIDKEDYLFTISFAYINFARKERNFFGALFVNPILGSRTVQEVIDSPWNRETIQCTAVQFGISIQDSEAVYRDIRFYAHGIATQIYGGNMTLSEEEIQTLLRNAMEKFLN
;
A
#
# COMPACT_ATOMS: atom_id res chain seq x y z
N MET A 1 13.36 39.11 -17.01
CA MET A 1 13.23 38.09 -15.95
C MET A 1 12.47 36.92 -16.54
N PRO A 2 12.95 35.68 -16.45
CA PRO A 2 12.14 34.55 -16.85
C PRO A 2 10.88 34.49 -15.94
N PRO A 3 9.72 34.09 -16.47
CA PRO A 3 8.49 34.03 -15.69
C PRO A 3 8.70 33.08 -14.51
N LYS A 4 8.31 33.48 -13.28
CA LYS A 4 8.31 32.63 -12.09
C LYS A 4 7.47 31.38 -12.40
N LYS A 5 8.08 30.21 -12.29
CA LYS A 5 7.39 28.92 -12.49
C LYS A 5 6.17 28.89 -11.54
N ARG A 6 4.97 28.82 -12.10
CA ARG A 6 3.73 28.81 -11.30
C ARG A 6 3.67 27.50 -10.54
N ILE A 7 3.65 27.55 -9.22
CA ILE A 7 3.47 26.38 -8.37
C ILE A 7 1.99 25.99 -8.43
N THR A 8 1.69 24.88 -9.04
CA THR A 8 0.33 24.33 -9.17
C THR A 8 0.07 23.26 -8.12
N LYS A 9 -1.20 23.01 -7.79
CA LYS A 9 -1.63 21.91 -6.92
C LYS A 9 -1.03 20.58 -7.37
N GLU A 10 -1.06 20.31 -8.67
CA GLU A 10 -0.50 19.10 -9.29
C GLU A 10 1.01 18.96 -9.03
N LEU A 11 1.77 20.05 -9.20
CA LEU A 11 3.22 20.04 -8.95
C LEU A 11 3.54 19.79 -7.47
N ILE A 12 2.71 20.30 -6.55
CA ILE A 12 2.84 20.07 -5.09
C ILE A 12 2.60 18.60 -4.79
N LEU A 13 1.51 18.01 -5.30
CA LEU A 13 1.18 16.60 -5.10
C LEU A 13 2.25 15.67 -5.68
N GLN A 14 2.72 15.95 -6.88
CA GLN A 14 3.79 15.18 -7.51
C GLN A 14 5.06 15.20 -6.65
N LYS A 15 5.47 16.38 -6.18
CA LYS A 15 6.68 16.50 -5.35
C LYS A 15 6.49 15.82 -3.97
N ALA A 16 5.31 15.91 -3.38
CA ALA A 16 5.00 15.22 -2.13
C ALA A 16 5.02 13.69 -2.29
N PHE A 17 4.50 13.17 -3.41
CA PHE A 17 4.58 11.76 -3.76
C PHE A 17 6.04 11.29 -3.91
N GLU A 18 6.89 12.05 -4.63
CA GLU A 18 8.31 11.77 -4.79
C GLU A 18 9.05 11.74 -3.44
N ILE A 19 8.79 12.72 -2.57
CA ILE A 19 9.39 12.76 -1.21
C ILE A 19 9.02 11.49 -0.41
N ILE A 20 7.75 11.09 -0.43
CA ILE A 20 7.34 9.88 0.27
C ILE A 20 7.98 8.64 -0.33
N HIS A 21 8.08 8.55 -1.65
CA HIS A 21 8.71 7.43 -2.34
C HIS A 21 10.18 7.28 -1.96
N GLU A 22 10.92 8.38 -1.98
CA GLU A 22 12.38 8.37 -1.78
C GLU A 22 12.78 8.34 -0.30
N GLU A 23 12.06 9.07 0.57
CA GLU A 23 12.48 9.36 1.94
C GLU A 23 11.48 8.90 3.03
N GLY A 24 10.29 8.46 2.63
CA GLY A 24 9.22 8.05 3.54
C GLY A 24 8.32 9.20 4.01
N ILE A 25 7.19 8.83 4.63
CA ILE A 25 6.12 9.76 5.03
C ILE A 25 6.58 10.75 6.11
N GLU A 26 7.52 10.38 6.96
CA GLU A 26 8.02 11.22 8.05
C GLU A 26 8.79 12.45 7.52
N SER A 27 9.36 12.37 6.31
CA SER A 27 10.06 13.48 5.65
C SER A 27 9.09 14.53 5.09
N LEU A 28 7.81 14.19 4.89
CA LEU A 28 6.84 15.09 4.30
C LEU A 28 6.31 16.12 5.30
N ASN A 29 6.83 17.34 5.20
CA ASN A 29 6.32 18.52 5.91
C ASN A 29 6.35 19.76 5.01
N ALA A 30 5.57 20.79 5.37
CA ALA A 30 5.38 21.97 4.53
C ALA A 30 6.68 22.73 4.23
N ARG A 31 7.61 22.80 5.18
CA ARG A 31 8.88 23.53 5.00
C ARG A 31 9.80 22.78 4.05
N TYR A 32 9.90 21.47 4.21
CA TYR A 32 10.72 20.63 3.34
C TYR A 32 10.16 20.60 1.92
N LEU A 33 8.85 20.39 1.77
CA LEU A 33 8.17 20.41 0.48
C LEU A 33 8.36 21.76 -0.25
N ALA A 34 8.20 22.89 0.45
CA ALA A 34 8.45 24.22 -0.11
C ALA A 34 9.90 24.40 -0.57
N LYS A 35 10.87 23.90 0.22
CA LYS A 35 12.29 23.91 -0.13
C LYS A 35 12.53 23.11 -1.43
N GLN A 36 11.96 21.93 -1.55
CA GLN A 36 12.09 21.07 -2.75
C GLN A 36 11.45 21.72 -4.00
N LEU A 37 10.40 22.51 -3.80
CA LEU A 37 9.72 23.26 -4.86
C LEU A 37 10.38 24.63 -5.16
N ASN A 38 11.44 25.01 -4.42
CA ASN A 38 12.08 26.34 -4.52
C ASN A 38 11.07 27.49 -4.35
N CYS A 39 10.17 27.39 -3.37
CA CYS A 39 9.15 28.40 -3.05
C CYS A 39 8.98 28.60 -1.55
N SER A 40 8.11 29.55 -1.15
CA SER A 40 7.63 29.65 0.24
C SER A 40 6.54 28.62 0.49
N THR A 41 6.10 28.48 1.75
CA THR A 41 4.97 27.60 2.12
C THR A 41 3.61 28.12 1.66
N MET A 42 3.52 29.40 1.27
CA MET A 42 2.26 30.06 0.87
C MET A 42 1.53 29.32 -0.28
N PRO A 43 2.16 28.95 -1.40
CA PRO A 43 1.48 28.20 -2.47
C PRO A 43 0.89 26.87 -2.02
N ILE A 44 1.52 26.20 -1.03
CA ILE A 44 1.02 24.94 -0.48
C ILE A 44 -0.31 25.19 0.24
N PHE A 45 -0.36 26.17 1.15
CA PHE A 45 -1.56 26.50 1.90
C PHE A 45 -2.61 27.32 1.12
N GLN A 46 -2.29 27.78 -0.08
CA GLN A 46 -3.27 28.26 -1.04
C GLN A 46 -3.95 27.10 -1.82
N SER A 47 -3.30 25.96 -1.93
CA SER A 47 -3.80 24.78 -2.66
C SER A 47 -4.46 23.74 -1.75
N PHE A 48 -4.10 23.72 -0.47
CA PHE A 48 -4.59 22.79 0.55
C PHE A 48 -4.88 23.53 1.84
N GLN A 49 -5.96 23.17 2.50
CA GLN A 49 -6.36 23.77 3.78
C GLN A 49 -5.28 23.56 4.86
N ASP A 50 -4.73 22.34 4.92
CA ASP A 50 -3.66 21.94 5.82
C ASP A 50 -2.83 20.76 5.23
N MET A 51 -1.87 20.28 6.01
CA MET A 51 -1.03 19.14 5.61
C MET A 51 -1.80 17.81 5.61
N ASN A 52 -2.93 17.69 6.30
CA ASN A 52 -3.71 16.46 6.32
C ASN A 52 -4.48 16.31 5.01
N GLU A 53 -5.06 17.41 4.48
CA GLU A 53 -5.68 17.41 3.16
C GLU A 53 -4.66 17.03 2.08
N LEU A 54 -3.47 17.63 2.10
CA LEU A 54 -2.40 17.29 1.16
C LEU A 54 -2.03 15.80 1.28
N LYS A 55 -1.83 15.31 2.49
CA LYS A 55 -1.49 13.90 2.74
C LYS A 55 -2.59 12.95 2.28
N ALA A 56 -3.87 13.31 2.45
CA ALA A 56 -4.99 12.51 1.97
C ALA A 56 -5.00 12.37 0.44
N GLU A 57 -4.76 13.47 -0.29
CA GLU A 57 -4.68 13.44 -1.75
C GLU A 57 -3.44 12.69 -2.26
N VAL A 58 -2.30 12.83 -1.59
CA VAL A 58 -1.09 12.05 -1.92
C VAL A 58 -1.33 10.56 -1.66
N LYS A 59 -2.02 10.22 -0.56
CA LYS A 59 -2.38 8.82 -0.26
C LYS A 59 -3.20 8.20 -1.38
N THR A 60 -4.16 8.93 -1.95
CA THR A 60 -4.94 8.44 -3.10
C THR A 60 -4.02 8.04 -4.27
N ARG A 61 -3.00 8.83 -4.58
CA ARG A 61 -2.01 8.49 -5.62
C ARG A 61 -1.17 7.27 -5.27
N ILE A 62 -0.82 7.12 -3.98
CA ILE A 62 -0.07 5.94 -3.53
C ILE A 62 -0.98 4.70 -3.59
N ASP A 63 -2.27 4.81 -3.28
CA ASP A 63 -3.24 3.72 -3.43
C ASP A 63 -3.41 3.31 -4.91
N GLU A 64 -3.47 4.27 -5.83
CA GLU A 64 -3.50 4.01 -7.28
C GLU A 64 -2.21 3.31 -7.75
N TYR A 65 -1.06 3.76 -7.28
CA TYR A 65 0.23 3.13 -7.56
C TYR A 65 0.29 1.70 -7.01
N TYR A 66 -0.15 1.49 -5.77
CA TYR A 66 -0.28 0.16 -5.14
C TYR A 66 -1.19 -0.76 -5.94
N THR A 67 -2.36 -0.26 -6.34
CA THR A 67 -3.31 -1.00 -7.18
C THR A 67 -2.68 -1.43 -8.51
N ALA A 68 -2.00 -0.50 -9.19
CA ALA A 68 -1.29 -0.81 -10.43
C ALA A 68 -0.12 -1.79 -10.22
N PHE A 69 0.55 -1.73 -9.06
CA PHE A 69 1.60 -2.68 -8.71
C PHE A 69 1.05 -4.09 -8.52
N ILE A 70 -0.01 -4.25 -7.70
CA ILE A 70 -0.63 -5.56 -7.44
C ILE A 70 -1.16 -6.19 -8.73
N ASN A 71 -1.83 -5.41 -9.59
CA ASN A 71 -2.43 -5.89 -10.83
C ASN A 71 -1.43 -6.54 -11.80
N ARG A 72 -0.13 -6.26 -11.67
CA ARG A 72 0.93 -6.93 -12.47
C ARG A 72 1.18 -8.38 -12.09
N TYR A 73 0.71 -8.80 -10.92
CA TYR A 73 0.93 -10.14 -10.36
C TYR A 73 -0.31 -11.01 -10.39
N ILE A 74 -1.50 -10.42 -10.56
CA ILE A 74 -2.77 -11.15 -10.42
C ILE A 74 -2.89 -12.25 -11.47
N ASP A 75 -3.09 -13.47 -10.98
CA ASP A 75 -3.60 -14.60 -11.71
C ASP A 75 -4.96 -14.99 -11.11
N LYS A 76 -6.01 -15.02 -11.93
CA LYS A 76 -7.36 -15.31 -11.47
C LYS A 76 -7.57 -16.79 -11.09
N GLU A 77 -6.73 -17.68 -11.62
CA GLU A 77 -6.76 -19.10 -11.26
C GLU A 77 -6.09 -19.37 -9.91
N ASP A 78 -5.26 -18.42 -9.44
CA ASP A 78 -4.55 -18.51 -8.15
C ASP A 78 -4.57 -17.17 -7.40
N TYR A 79 -5.78 -16.60 -7.30
CA TYR A 79 -5.98 -15.21 -6.91
C TYR A 79 -5.45 -14.89 -5.52
N LEU A 80 -5.82 -15.71 -4.50
CA LEU A 80 -5.40 -15.47 -3.12
C LEU A 80 -3.87 -15.52 -2.95
N PHE A 81 -3.23 -16.48 -3.62
CA PHE A 81 -1.77 -16.59 -3.60
C PHE A 81 -1.12 -15.39 -4.26
N THR A 82 -1.53 -15.06 -5.49
CA THR A 82 -0.87 -14.03 -6.28
C THR A 82 -1.02 -12.64 -5.69
N ILE A 83 -2.18 -12.32 -5.10
CA ILE A 83 -2.38 -11.04 -4.39
C ILE A 83 -1.53 -10.97 -3.11
N SER A 84 -1.43 -12.08 -2.36
CA SER A 84 -0.62 -12.14 -1.13
C SER A 84 0.88 -12.04 -1.43
N PHE A 85 1.33 -12.72 -2.49
CA PHE A 85 2.70 -12.64 -2.99
C PHE A 85 3.06 -11.24 -3.47
N ALA A 86 2.16 -10.60 -4.24
CA ALA A 86 2.32 -9.22 -4.68
C ALA A 86 2.41 -8.23 -3.50
N TYR A 87 1.58 -8.44 -2.46
CA TYR A 87 1.61 -7.63 -1.25
C TYR A 87 2.96 -7.67 -0.54
N ILE A 88 3.55 -8.86 -0.37
CA ILE A 88 4.89 -9.02 0.24
C ILE A 88 5.96 -8.39 -0.66
N ASN A 89 5.87 -8.58 -1.98
CA ASN A 89 6.79 -7.94 -2.93
C ASN A 89 6.68 -6.42 -2.95
N PHE A 90 5.50 -5.86 -2.67
CA PHE A 90 5.36 -4.42 -2.51
C PHE A 90 6.16 -3.91 -1.31
N ALA A 91 6.11 -4.59 -0.17
CA ALA A 91 6.93 -4.24 0.99
C ALA A 91 8.44 -4.30 0.69
N ARG A 92 8.85 -5.25 -0.17
CA ARG A 92 10.26 -5.44 -0.56
C ARG A 92 10.74 -4.38 -1.56
N LYS A 93 9.92 -4.04 -2.56
CA LYS A 93 10.29 -3.18 -3.69
C LYS A 93 9.94 -1.71 -3.46
N GLU A 94 8.86 -1.45 -2.71
CA GLU A 94 8.29 -0.12 -2.49
C GLU A 94 8.19 0.18 -0.99
N ARG A 95 9.32 0.01 -0.30
CA ARG A 95 9.41 0.06 1.16
C ARG A 95 8.74 1.29 1.76
N ASN A 96 9.03 2.47 1.24
CA ASN A 96 8.51 3.73 1.78
C ASN A 96 7.01 3.86 1.59
N PHE A 97 6.47 3.44 0.45
CA PHE A 97 5.03 3.40 0.23
C PHE A 97 4.35 2.34 1.08
N PHE A 98 4.98 1.16 1.25
CA PHE A 98 4.46 0.15 2.17
C PHE A 98 4.37 0.69 3.60
N GLY A 99 5.40 1.38 4.07
CA GLY A 99 5.39 2.05 5.37
C GLY A 99 4.26 3.06 5.52
N ALA A 100 4.05 3.91 4.51
CA ALA A 100 3.04 4.96 4.49
C ALA A 100 1.59 4.43 4.41
N LEU A 101 1.37 3.25 3.82
CA LEU A 101 0.04 2.66 3.68
C LEU A 101 -0.33 1.69 4.81
N PHE A 102 0.63 0.91 5.31
CA PHE A 102 0.33 -0.29 6.09
C PHE A 102 1.02 -0.37 7.47
N VAL A 103 2.08 0.40 7.71
CA VAL A 103 2.81 0.41 9.00
C VAL A 103 2.52 1.67 9.81
N ASN A 104 2.73 2.84 9.19
CA ASN A 104 2.40 4.16 9.76
C ASN A 104 1.38 4.85 8.86
N PRO A 105 0.11 4.37 8.85
CA PRO A 105 -0.84 4.77 7.84
C PRO A 105 -1.15 6.28 7.91
N ILE A 106 -1.14 6.92 6.76
CA ILE A 106 -1.33 8.37 6.59
C ILE A 106 -2.65 8.86 7.22
N LEU A 107 -3.71 8.06 7.14
CA LEU A 107 -5.07 8.43 7.60
C LEU A 107 -5.55 7.60 8.79
N GLY A 108 -4.65 7.03 9.57
CA GLY A 108 -5.00 6.28 10.77
C GLY A 108 -5.32 4.80 10.52
N SER A 109 -5.71 4.10 11.60
CA SER A 109 -6.00 2.66 11.58
C SER A 109 -7.43 2.37 11.11
N ARG A 110 -7.61 1.15 10.59
CA ARG A 110 -8.92 0.56 10.25
C ARG A 110 -9.16 -0.68 11.09
N THR A 111 -10.42 -0.97 11.35
CA THR A 111 -10.84 -2.23 11.95
C THR A 111 -10.66 -3.39 10.96
N VAL A 112 -10.60 -4.62 11.45
CA VAL A 112 -10.55 -5.82 10.59
C VAL A 112 -11.75 -5.85 9.65
N GLN A 113 -12.95 -5.51 10.14
CA GLN A 113 -14.17 -5.52 9.34
C GLN A 113 -14.12 -4.48 8.21
N GLU A 114 -13.67 -3.25 8.47
CA GLU A 114 -13.51 -2.23 7.42
C GLU A 114 -12.49 -2.64 6.34
N VAL A 115 -11.50 -3.43 6.72
CA VAL A 115 -10.55 -4.00 5.76
C VAL A 115 -11.23 -5.07 4.92
N ILE A 116 -11.94 -6.02 5.54
CA ILE A 116 -12.65 -7.11 4.85
C ILE A 116 -13.73 -6.56 3.91
N ASP A 117 -14.46 -5.54 4.32
CA ASP A 117 -15.58 -4.95 3.57
C ASP A 117 -15.14 -4.06 2.40
N SER A 118 -13.85 -3.81 2.23
CA SER A 118 -13.40 -3.06 1.07
C SER A 118 -13.70 -3.83 -0.24
N PRO A 119 -14.10 -3.15 -1.32
CA PRO A 119 -14.53 -3.80 -2.56
C PRO A 119 -13.52 -4.82 -3.09
N TRP A 120 -12.23 -4.46 -3.10
CA TRP A 120 -11.18 -5.34 -3.56
C TRP A 120 -11.03 -6.62 -2.72
N ASN A 121 -11.09 -6.47 -1.39
CA ASN A 121 -10.96 -7.63 -0.51
C ASN A 121 -12.19 -8.54 -0.60
N ARG A 122 -13.38 -7.97 -0.78
CA ARG A 122 -14.60 -8.74 -1.08
C ARG A 122 -14.49 -9.52 -2.39
N GLU A 123 -13.92 -8.93 -3.44
CA GLU A 123 -13.65 -9.64 -4.69
C GLU A 123 -12.67 -10.81 -4.46
N THR A 124 -11.59 -10.58 -3.71
CA THR A 124 -10.61 -11.63 -3.37
C THR A 124 -11.30 -12.79 -2.63
N ILE A 125 -12.14 -12.49 -1.64
CA ILE A 125 -12.90 -13.50 -0.87
C ILE A 125 -13.83 -14.30 -1.79
N GLN A 126 -14.53 -13.63 -2.71
CA GLN A 126 -15.42 -14.30 -3.66
C GLN A 126 -14.65 -15.22 -4.62
N CYS A 127 -13.54 -14.74 -5.19
CA CYS A 127 -12.68 -15.56 -6.06
C CYS A 127 -12.12 -16.77 -5.31
N THR A 128 -11.68 -16.59 -4.07
CA THR A 128 -11.17 -17.68 -3.22
C THR A 128 -12.25 -18.71 -2.92
N ALA A 129 -13.48 -18.29 -2.59
CA ALA A 129 -14.60 -19.21 -2.35
C ALA A 129 -14.89 -20.07 -3.59
N VAL A 130 -14.89 -19.48 -4.78
CA VAL A 130 -15.11 -20.19 -6.04
C VAL A 130 -13.93 -21.13 -6.35
N GLN A 131 -12.71 -20.68 -6.20
CA GLN A 131 -11.50 -21.44 -6.53
C GLN A 131 -11.42 -22.73 -5.66
N PHE A 132 -11.74 -22.65 -4.38
CA PHE A 132 -11.60 -23.78 -3.45
C PHE A 132 -12.93 -24.50 -3.15
N GLY A 133 -14.05 -24.06 -3.70
CA GLY A 133 -15.36 -24.67 -3.48
C GLY A 133 -15.83 -24.58 -2.03
N ILE A 134 -15.46 -23.52 -1.30
CA ILE A 134 -15.80 -23.30 0.11
C ILE A 134 -16.87 -22.20 0.24
N SER A 135 -17.48 -22.11 1.42
CA SER A 135 -18.45 -21.05 1.70
C SER A 135 -17.78 -19.66 1.71
N ILE A 136 -18.56 -18.58 1.47
CA ILE A 136 -18.06 -17.20 1.59
C ILE A 136 -17.54 -16.94 3.02
N GLN A 137 -18.18 -17.50 4.04
CA GLN A 137 -17.78 -17.33 5.43
C GLN A 137 -16.42 -18.00 5.71
N ASP A 138 -16.20 -19.22 5.21
CA ASP A 138 -14.91 -19.91 5.33
C ASP A 138 -13.83 -19.19 4.53
N SER A 139 -14.16 -18.74 3.32
CA SER A 139 -13.25 -17.94 2.49
C SER A 139 -12.84 -16.64 3.16
N GLU A 140 -13.76 -15.96 3.87
CA GLU A 140 -13.45 -14.76 4.64
C GLU A 140 -12.46 -15.05 5.78
N ALA A 141 -12.63 -16.18 6.48
CA ALA A 141 -11.71 -16.63 7.52
C ALA A 141 -10.32 -16.92 6.94
N VAL A 142 -10.24 -17.70 5.85
CA VAL A 142 -8.99 -18.01 5.15
C VAL A 142 -8.29 -16.74 4.65
N TYR A 143 -9.05 -15.84 4.01
CA TYR A 143 -8.51 -14.55 3.54
C TYR A 143 -7.91 -13.75 4.70
N ARG A 144 -8.63 -13.64 5.82
CA ARG A 144 -8.16 -12.91 7.00
C ARG A 144 -6.85 -13.50 7.52
N ASP A 145 -6.77 -14.80 7.67
CA ASP A 145 -5.62 -15.47 8.27
C ASP A 145 -4.39 -15.41 7.34
N ILE A 146 -4.57 -15.62 6.04
CA ILE A 146 -3.52 -15.42 5.02
C ILE A 146 -3.06 -13.96 4.98
N ARG A 147 -3.98 -13.00 5.10
CA ARG A 147 -3.62 -11.58 5.12
C ARG A 147 -2.72 -11.22 6.31
N PHE A 148 -3.06 -11.71 7.52
CA PHE A 148 -2.21 -11.46 8.69
C PHE A 148 -0.86 -12.17 8.58
N TYR A 149 -0.83 -13.38 8.04
CA TYR A 149 0.41 -14.10 7.78
C TYR A 149 1.30 -13.35 6.76
N ALA A 150 0.74 -12.94 5.64
CA ALA A 150 1.44 -12.16 4.63
C ALA A 150 1.94 -10.81 5.18
N HIS A 151 1.12 -10.13 6.01
CA HIS A 151 1.52 -8.89 6.68
C HIS A 151 2.68 -9.12 7.66
N GLY A 152 2.69 -10.23 8.39
CA GLY A 152 3.81 -10.61 9.26
C GLY A 152 5.11 -10.74 8.46
N ILE A 153 5.13 -11.45 7.33
CA ILE A 153 6.29 -11.56 6.45
C ILE A 153 6.70 -10.17 5.92
N ALA A 154 5.74 -9.42 5.39
CA ALA A 154 5.97 -8.11 4.79
C ALA A 154 6.60 -7.11 5.78
N THR A 155 6.14 -7.11 7.04
CA THR A 155 6.69 -6.23 8.10
C THR A 155 8.09 -6.65 8.53
N GLN A 156 8.43 -7.93 8.55
CA GLN A 156 9.81 -8.39 8.81
C GLN A 156 10.77 -7.91 7.72
N ILE A 157 10.35 -8.00 6.45
CA ILE A 157 11.12 -7.49 5.31
C ILE A 157 11.23 -5.97 5.38
N TYR A 158 10.12 -5.27 5.61
CA TYR A 158 10.07 -3.81 5.77
C TYR A 158 11.00 -3.32 6.89
N GLY A 159 10.99 -3.97 8.04
CA GLY A 159 11.85 -3.62 9.17
C GLY A 159 13.34 -3.90 8.95
N GLY A 160 13.69 -4.64 7.88
CA GLY A 160 15.08 -5.07 7.62
C GLY A 160 15.54 -6.20 8.55
N ASN A 161 14.61 -6.82 9.27
CA ASN A 161 14.91 -7.92 10.20
C ASN A 161 15.14 -9.25 9.46
N MET A 162 14.61 -9.37 8.23
CA MET A 162 14.66 -10.59 7.44
C MET A 162 14.82 -10.27 5.96
N THR A 163 15.68 -11.04 5.30
CA THR A 163 15.80 -11.05 3.83
C THR A 163 15.31 -12.40 3.35
N LEU A 164 14.30 -12.40 2.46
CA LEU A 164 13.75 -13.60 1.87
C LEU A 164 13.84 -13.53 0.34
N SER A 165 14.22 -14.64 -0.28
CA SER A 165 14.13 -14.82 -1.74
C SER A 165 12.66 -14.95 -2.17
N GLU A 166 12.40 -14.81 -3.47
CA GLU A 166 11.04 -15.02 -4.00
C GLU A 166 10.56 -16.46 -3.78
N GLU A 167 11.45 -17.43 -3.91
CA GLU A 167 11.16 -18.85 -3.69
C GLU A 167 10.79 -19.13 -2.22
N GLU A 168 11.51 -18.55 -1.26
CA GLU A 168 11.18 -18.67 0.17
C GLU A 168 9.82 -18.05 0.48
N ILE A 169 9.50 -16.87 -0.08
CA ILE A 169 8.20 -16.23 0.09
C ILE A 169 7.09 -17.11 -0.48
N GLN A 170 7.27 -17.66 -1.69
CA GLN A 170 6.31 -18.55 -2.31
C GLN A 170 6.07 -19.81 -1.46
N THR A 171 7.13 -20.44 -0.99
CA THR A 171 7.07 -21.63 -0.14
C THR A 171 6.30 -21.35 1.16
N LEU A 172 6.62 -20.24 1.83
CA LEU A 172 5.95 -19.84 3.07
C LEU A 172 4.44 -19.61 2.84
N LEU A 173 4.07 -18.90 1.75
CA LEU A 173 2.67 -18.65 1.43
C LEU A 173 1.92 -19.93 1.08
N ARG A 174 2.49 -20.82 0.24
CA ARG A 174 1.87 -22.10 -0.12
C ARG A 174 1.61 -22.97 1.10
N ASN A 175 2.60 -23.12 1.98
CA ASN A 175 2.48 -23.88 3.21
C ASN A 175 1.41 -23.31 4.16
N ALA A 176 1.29 -21.99 4.24
CA ALA A 176 0.26 -21.35 5.04
C ALA A 176 -1.12 -21.57 4.44
N MET A 177 -1.28 -21.41 3.14
CA MET A 177 -2.56 -21.64 2.45
C MET A 177 -3.04 -23.09 2.60
N GLU A 178 -2.15 -24.07 2.44
CA GLU A 178 -2.48 -25.47 2.67
C GLU A 178 -3.03 -25.73 4.07
N LYS A 179 -2.46 -25.07 5.10
CA LYS A 179 -2.89 -25.22 6.50
C LYS A 179 -4.19 -24.51 6.83
N PHE A 180 -4.46 -23.36 6.20
CA PHE A 180 -5.66 -22.58 6.50
C PHE A 180 -6.86 -22.99 5.63
N LEU A 181 -6.65 -23.76 4.56
CA LEU A 181 -7.71 -24.33 3.72
C LEU A 181 -8.18 -25.72 4.18
N ASN A 182 -7.41 -26.40 5.05
CA ASN A 182 -7.73 -27.70 5.66
C ASN A 182 -8.21 -27.52 7.10
#